data_f62422163ef97542784844ffaa29f131
#
_entry.id   f62422163ef97542784844ffaa29f131
#
_cell.length_a   1.000
_cell.length_b   1.000
_cell.length_c   1.000
_cell.angle_alpha   90.00
_cell.angle_beta   90.00
_cell.angle_gamma   90.00
#
_symmetry.space_group_name_H-M   'P 1'
#
loop_
_entity.id
_entity.type
_entity.pdbx_description
1 polymer ?
#
loop_
_entity_poly.entity_id
_entity_poly.type
_entity_poly.pdbx_seq_one_letter_code
_entity_poly.pdbx_strand_id
1 'polypeptide(L)' 'MTQTLTIARMGHQGDGIADTADGPVFVPGALPGEVVAAEVKDGRAERFDL' A
#
# COMPACT_ATOMS: atom_id res chain seq x y z
N MET A 1 8.63 -9.17 -5.36
CA MET A 1 8.06 -8.73 -6.64
C MET A 1 7.36 -7.40 -6.49
N THR A 2 7.54 -6.53 -7.46
CA THR A 2 6.89 -5.23 -7.43
C THR A 2 5.43 -5.36 -7.85
N GLN A 3 4.56 -4.73 -7.09
CA GLN A 3 3.13 -4.71 -7.37
C GLN A 3 2.66 -3.26 -7.48
N THR A 4 1.66 -3.04 -8.34
CA THR A 4 1.01 -1.74 -8.41
C THR A 4 -0.19 -1.78 -7.45
N LEU A 5 -0.20 -0.85 -6.52
CA LEU A 5 -1.22 -0.78 -5.48
C LEU A 5 -1.98 0.53 -5.57
N THR A 6 -3.31 0.44 -5.48
CA THR A 6 -4.15 1.63 -5.38
C THR A 6 -4.56 1.78 -3.93
N ILE A 7 -4.25 2.92 -3.34
CA ILE A 7 -4.54 3.17 -1.93
C ILE A 7 -6.03 3.47 -1.78
N ALA A 8 -6.71 2.61 -1.03
CA ALA A 8 -8.16 2.70 -0.88
C ALA A 8 -8.57 3.56 0.32
N ARG A 9 -7.77 3.55 1.38
CA ARG A 9 -8.11 4.27 2.61
C ARG A 9 -6.87 4.49 3.45
N MET A 10 -7.02 5.25 4.52
CA MET A 10 -5.94 5.45 5.49
C MET A 10 -6.23 4.69 6.78
N GLY A 11 -5.17 4.13 7.36
CA GLY A 11 -5.25 3.52 8.67
C GLY A 11 -5.13 4.53 9.79
N HIS A 12 -5.23 4.06 11.04
CA HIS A 12 -5.21 4.91 12.21
C HIS A 12 -3.92 5.69 12.41
N GLN A 13 -2.82 5.15 11.91
CA GLN A 13 -1.51 5.78 12.09
C GLN A 13 -1.05 6.56 10.87
N GLY A 14 -1.96 6.83 9.96
CA GLY A 14 -1.63 7.57 8.75
C GLY A 14 -1.03 6.73 7.64
N ASP A 15 -1.10 5.42 7.75
CA ASP A 15 -0.63 4.53 6.70
C ASP A 15 -1.69 4.38 5.62
N GLY A 16 -1.28 4.41 4.36
CA GLY A 16 -2.18 4.08 3.27
C GLY A 16 -2.46 2.58 3.27
N ILE A 17 -3.69 2.21 2.96
CA ILE A 17 -4.09 0.81 2.90
C ILE A 17 -4.59 0.50 1.51
N ALA A 18 -3.94 -0.47 0.86
CA ALA A 18 -4.35 -0.97 -0.45
C ALA A 18 -5.00 -2.33 -0.26
N ASP A 19 -6.18 -2.52 -0.83
CA ASP A 19 -6.86 -3.82 -0.80
C ASP A 19 -6.39 -4.65 -1.98
N THR A 20 -5.85 -5.83 -1.69
CA THR A 20 -5.38 -6.75 -2.71
C THR A 20 -6.07 -8.09 -2.57
N ALA A 21 -5.88 -8.97 -3.57
CA ALA A 21 -6.43 -10.31 -3.52
C ALA A 21 -5.90 -11.12 -2.33
N ASP A 22 -4.72 -10.77 -1.84
CA ASP A 22 -4.11 -11.44 -0.71
C ASP A 22 -4.41 -10.75 0.63
N GLY A 23 -5.26 -9.73 0.63
CA GLY A 23 -5.63 -8.99 1.81
C GLY A 23 -5.10 -7.55 1.78
N PRO A 24 -5.29 -6.80 2.87
CA PRO A 24 -4.84 -5.42 2.93
C PRO A 24 -3.32 -5.33 2.99
N VAL A 25 -2.77 -4.33 2.30
CA VAL A 25 -1.35 -4.05 2.31
C VAL A 25 -1.14 -2.64 2.86
N PHE A 26 -0.28 -2.49 3.84
CA PHE A 26 0.01 -1.19 4.45
C PHE A 26 1.16 -0.51 3.73
N VAL A 27 0.93 0.74 3.32
CA VAL A 27 1.94 1.54 2.63
C VAL A 27 2.12 2.84 3.43
N PRO A 28 3.17 2.91 4.26
CA PRO A 28 3.37 4.08 5.11
C PRO A 28 3.53 5.36 4.30
N GLY A 29 2.79 6.40 4.69
CA GLY A 29 2.90 7.70 4.04
C GLY A 29 2.12 7.89 2.75
N ALA A 30 1.47 6.85 2.26
CA ALA A 30 0.65 6.97 1.04
C ALA A 30 -0.73 7.53 1.39
N LEU A 31 -1.31 8.26 0.45
CA LEU A 31 -2.63 8.88 0.64
C LEU A 31 -3.68 8.13 -0.17
N PRO A 32 -4.96 8.17 0.28
CA PRO A 32 -6.05 7.54 -0.47
C PRO A 32 -6.14 8.09 -1.89
N GLY A 33 -6.36 7.22 -2.84
CA GLY A 33 -6.46 7.58 -4.24
C GLY A 33 -5.13 7.55 -4.98
N GLU A 34 -4.02 7.41 -4.28
CA GLU A 34 -2.73 7.30 -4.91
C GLU A 34 -2.48 5.90 -5.45
N VAL A 35 -1.70 5.84 -6.53
CA VAL A 35 -1.26 4.57 -7.11
C VAL A 35 0.24 4.50 -6.89
N VAL A 36 0.70 3.43 -6.26
CA VAL A 36 2.11 3.26 -5.94
C VAL A 36 2.62 1.94 -6.50
N ALA A 37 3.87 1.92 -6.92
CA ALA A 37 4.56 0.68 -7.25
C ALA A 37 5.34 0.26 -6.00
N ALA A 38 5.09 -0.93 -5.51
CA ALA A 38 5.64 -1.35 -4.23
C ALA A 38 6.11 -2.78 -4.25
N GLU A 39 7.14 -3.07 -3.45
CA GLU A 39 7.52 -4.42 -3.13
C GLU A 39 6.82 -4.80 -1.84
N VAL A 40 6.03 -5.88 -1.90
CA VAL A 40 5.18 -6.29 -0.79
C VAL A 40 5.73 -7.56 -0.17
N LYS A 41 5.82 -7.55 1.16
CA LYS A 41 6.22 -8.73 1.91
C LYS A 41 5.40 -8.77 3.19
N ASP A 42 4.75 -9.91 3.43
CA ASP A 42 3.95 -10.14 4.63
C ASP A 42 2.86 -9.08 4.84
N GLY A 43 2.23 -8.61 3.75
CA GLY A 43 1.17 -7.63 3.83
C GLY A 43 1.64 -6.20 4.05
N ARG A 44 2.93 -5.93 3.82
CA ARG A 44 3.53 -4.63 4.05
C ARG A 44 4.37 -4.23 2.86
N ALA A 45 4.25 -2.99 2.43
CA ALA A 45 5.12 -2.47 1.39
C ALA A 45 6.47 -2.10 2.00
N GLU A 46 7.54 -2.72 1.51
CA GLU A 46 8.89 -2.43 1.99
C GLU A 46 9.57 -1.32 1.21
N ARG A 47 9.30 -1.25 -0.09
CA ARG A 47 9.80 -0.19 -0.97
C ARG A 47 8.68 0.22 -1.89
N PHE A 48 8.50 1.50 -2.08
CA PHE A 48 7.43 1.97 -2.94
C PHE A 48 7.77 3.33 -3.54
N ASP A 49 7.21 3.57 -4.73
CA ASP A 49 7.27 4.84 -5.42
C ASP A 49 5.88 5.23 -5.86
N LEU A 50 5.61 6.52 -5.85
CA LEU A 50 4.36 7.08 -6.34
C LEU A 50 4.32 7.13 -7.87
#